data_4fa440e15ca6ec5364f623c003d30f6a
#
_entry.id   4fa440e15ca6ec5364f623c003d30f6a
#
_cell.length_a   1.000
_cell.length_b   1.000
_cell.length_c   1.000
_cell.angle_alpha   90.00
_cell.angle_beta   90.00
_cell.angle_gamma   90.00
#
_symmetry.space_group_name_H-M   'P 1'
#
loop_
_entity.id
_entity.type
_entity.pdbx_description
1 polymer ?
#
loop_
_entity_poly.entity_id
_entity_poly.type
_entity_poly.pdbx_seq_one_letter_code
_entity_poly.pdbx_strand_id
1 'polypeptide(L)'
;THLTIEAATKAAQATLDAAEKENQRVSVAVVDRDGNTIVTLRGDGAGPQSYESAERKAFTAVSWNAPTSVLAGRLAQAPQLKDIPGTLFLAGGAPVTAKGAP
;
A
#
# COMPACT_ATOMS: atom_id res chain seq x y z
N THR A 1 -19.36 1.70 0.09
CA THR A 1 -18.75 2.69 0.99
C THR A 1 -17.42 3.15 0.40
N HIS A 2 -17.26 4.44 0.22
CA HIS A 2 -16.02 5.01 -0.29
C HIS A 2 -15.17 5.57 0.85
N LEU A 3 -13.88 5.36 0.75
CA LEU A 3 -12.93 5.97 1.68
C LEU A 3 -12.79 7.45 1.32
N THR A 4 -13.04 8.34 2.28
CA THR A 4 -12.91 9.77 2.06
C THR A 4 -11.44 10.19 2.11
N ILE A 5 -11.13 11.34 1.48
CA ILE A 5 -9.79 11.91 1.55
C ILE A 5 -9.40 12.22 3.00
N GLU A 6 -10.35 12.62 3.83
CA GLU A 6 -10.08 12.88 5.25
C GLU A 6 -9.66 11.62 5.99
N ALA A 7 -10.40 10.53 5.82
CA ALA A 7 -10.07 9.25 6.45
C ALA A 7 -8.77 8.69 5.92
N ALA A 8 -8.54 8.78 4.61
CA ALA A 8 -7.31 8.32 3.98
C ALA A 8 -6.10 9.09 4.50
N THR A 9 -6.22 10.40 4.62
CA THR A 9 -5.12 11.24 5.11
C THR A 9 -4.80 10.93 6.57
N LYS A 10 -5.83 10.73 7.41
CA LYS A 10 -5.62 10.35 8.82
C LYS A 10 -4.90 9.01 8.93
N ALA A 11 -5.30 8.03 8.15
CA ALA A 11 -4.67 6.72 8.15
C ALA A 11 -3.21 6.81 7.69
N ALA A 12 -2.94 7.56 6.63
CA ALA A 12 -1.59 7.75 6.11
C ALA A 12 -0.70 8.46 7.14
N GLN A 13 -1.21 9.51 7.79
CA GLN A 13 -0.44 10.26 8.79
C GLN A 13 -0.15 9.38 10.01
N ALA A 14 -1.12 8.60 10.48
CA ALA A 14 -0.92 7.70 11.61
C ALA A 14 0.15 6.65 11.30
N THR A 15 0.14 6.12 10.09
CA THR A 15 1.15 5.15 9.65
C THR A 15 2.53 5.78 9.60
N LEU A 16 2.63 7.01 9.07
CA LEU A 16 3.89 7.74 8.99
C LEU A 16 4.43 8.04 10.39
N ASP A 17 3.56 8.47 11.30
CA ASP A 17 3.95 8.77 12.68
C ASP A 17 4.46 7.52 13.40
N ALA A 18 3.81 6.38 13.19
CA ALA A 18 4.24 5.11 13.77
C ALA A 18 5.62 4.70 13.25
N ALA A 19 5.86 4.87 11.96
CA ALA A 19 7.16 4.56 11.36
C ALA A 19 8.26 5.47 11.91
N GLU A 20 7.97 6.76 12.09
CA GLU A 20 8.93 7.71 12.65
C GLU A 20 9.34 7.37 14.08
N LYS A 21 8.40 6.86 14.89
CA LYS A 21 8.69 6.42 16.25
C LYS A 21 9.69 5.27 16.26
N GLU A 22 9.75 4.48 15.20
CA GLU A 22 10.68 3.37 15.06
C GLU A 22 11.91 3.75 14.23
N ASN A 23 12.12 5.04 13.98
CA ASN A 23 13.21 5.57 13.17
C ASN A 23 13.23 5.03 11.75
N GLN A 24 12.07 4.70 11.21
CA GLN A 24 11.93 4.25 9.84
C GLN A 24 11.54 5.41 8.94
N ARG A 25 12.18 5.50 7.78
CA ARG A 25 11.93 6.54 6.79
C ARG A 25 11.16 5.93 5.63
N VAL A 26 9.86 6.20 5.59
CA VAL A 26 8.95 5.53 4.66
C VAL A 26 8.07 6.53 3.93
N SER A 27 7.49 6.07 2.84
CA SER A 27 6.35 6.71 2.20
C SER A 27 5.12 5.85 2.42
N VAL A 28 3.96 6.49 2.50
CA VAL A 28 2.67 5.81 2.71
C VAL A 28 1.73 6.21 1.58
N ALA A 29 1.11 5.23 0.96
CA ALA A 29 0.12 5.46 -0.08
C ALA A 29 -1.20 4.79 0.32
N VAL A 30 -2.31 5.48 0.07
CA VAL A 30 -3.66 4.94 0.24
C VAL A 30 -4.35 4.98 -1.11
N VAL A 31 -4.85 3.84 -1.55
CA VAL A 31 -5.58 3.72 -2.82
C VAL A 31 -7.01 3.27 -2.54
N ASP A 32 -7.93 3.62 -3.46
CA ASP A 32 -9.31 3.17 -3.36
C ASP A 32 -9.44 1.75 -3.92
N ARG A 33 -10.68 1.20 -3.87
CA ARG A 33 -10.92 -0.16 -4.35
C ARG A 33 -10.68 -0.34 -5.84
N ASP A 34 -10.68 0.74 -6.61
CA ASP A 34 -10.40 0.71 -8.05
C ASP A 34 -8.91 0.86 -8.35
N GLY A 35 -8.07 0.94 -7.31
CA GLY A 35 -6.63 1.05 -7.46
C GLY A 35 -6.13 2.46 -7.71
N ASN A 36 -6.99 3.48 -7.60
CA ASN A 36 -6.61 4.87 -7.79
C ASN A 36 -6.05 5.45 -6.48
N THR A 37 -4.93 6.14 -6.59
CA THR A 37 -4.30 6.76 -5.42
C THR A 37 -5.16 7.91 -4.89
N ILE A 38 -5.48 7.86 -3.60
CA ILE A 38 -6.17 8.93 -2.90
C ILE A 38 -5.18 9.92 -2.31
N VAL A 39 -4.17 9.40 -1.61
CA VAL A 39 -3.16 10.24 -0.95
C VAL A 39 -1.85 9.46 -0.86
N THR A 40 -0.76 10.19 -1.02
CA THR A 40 0.59 9.68 -0.76
C THR A 40 1.32 10.68 0.12
N LEU A 41 1.91 10.20 1.21
CA LEU A 41 2.77 11.00 2.08
C LEU A 41 4.19 10.44 2.01
N ARG A 42 5.14 11.32 1.75
CA ARG A 42 6.56 10.95 1.78
C ARG A 42 7.17 11.48 3.06
N GLY A 43 7.68 10.56 3.89
CA GLY A 43 8.37 10.93 5.12
C GLY A 43 9.72 11.60 4.83
N ASP A 44 10.15 12.45 5.75
CA ASP A 44 11.45 13.11 5.64
C ASP A 44 12.56 12.07 5.56
N GLY A 45 13.40 12.20 4.55
CA GLY A 45 14.52 11.28 4.37
C GLY A 45 14.16 9.94 3.72
N ALA A 46 12.89 9.71 3.37
CA ALA A 46 12.51 8.52 2.61
C ALA A 46 13.15 8.54 1.22
N GLY A 47 13.57 7.37 0.73
CA GLY A 47 14.21 7.27 -0.58
C GLY A 47 13.29 7.73 -1.71
N PRO A 48 13.84 8.23 -2.82
CA PRO A 48 13.01 8.76 -3.91
C PRO A 48 12.09 7.72 -4.57
N GLN A 49 12.44 6.44 -4.52
CA GLN A 49 11.63 5.35 -5.07
C GLN A 49 10.51 4.91 -4.11
N SER A 50 10.52 5.39 -2.86
CA SER A 50 9.65 4.86 -1.81
C SER A 50 8.18 5.14 -2.06
N TYR A 51 7.83 6.30 -2.61
CA TYR A 51 6.41 6.60 -2.83
C TYR A 51 5.82 5.77 -3.97
N GLU A 52 6.58 5.50 -5.03
CA GLU A 52 6.13 4.63 -6.11
C GLU A 52 5.97 3.19 -5.62
N SER A 53 6.93 2.72 -4.83
CA SER A 53 6.86 1.42 -4.19
C SER A 53 5.62 1.30 -3.30
N ALA A 54 5.33 2.33 -2.49
CA ALA A 54 4.16 2.36 -1.63
C ALA A 54 2.87 2.29 -2.43
N GLU A 55 2.77 3.06 -3.51
CA GLU A 55 1.59 3.06 -4.39
C GLU A 55 1.38 1.70 -5.05
N ARG A 56 2.44 1.08 -5.55
CA ARG A 56 2.37 -0.24 -6.20
C ARG A 56 1.98 -1.34 -5.22
N LYS A 57 2.49 -1.30 -3.99
CA LYS A 57 2.10 -2.26 -2.96
C LYS A 57 0.64 -2.11 -2.56
N ALA A 58 0.16 -0.87 -2.42
CA ALA A 58 -1.24 -0.60 -2.11
C ALA A 58 -2.15 -1.08 -3.25
N PHE A 59 -1.79 -0.80 -4.49
CA PHE A 59 -2.51 -1.27 -5.67
C PHE A 59 -2.59 -2.80 -5.68
N THR A 60 -1.47 -3.47 -5.40
CA THR A 60 -1.41 -4.93 -5.36
C THR A 60 -2.33 -5.48 -4.27
N ALA A 61 -2.28 -4.92 -3.07
CA ALA A 61 -3.11 -5.37 -1.96
C ALA A 61 -4.61 -5.25 -2.25
N VAL A 62 -5.05 -4.13 -2.84
CA VAL A 62 -6.47 -3.94 -3.14
C VAL A 62 -6.90 -4.82 -4.31
N SER A 63 -6.03 -5.04 -5.29
CA SER A 63 -6.36 -5.85 -6.47
C SER A 63 -6.67 -7.30 -6.12
N TRP A 64 -5.97 -7.86 -5.14
CA TRP A 64 -6.19 -9.24 -4.69
C TRP A 64 -6.88 -9.32 -3.33
N ASN A 65 -7.19 -8.19 -2.72
CA ASN A 65 -7.78 -8.11 -1.37
C ASN A 65 -7.01 -8.95 -0.36
N ALA A 66 -5.69 -8.78 -0.34
CA ALA A 66 -4.80 -9.53 0.56
C ALA A 66 -3.55 -8.72 0.86
N PRO A 67 -2.92 -8.93 2.03
CA PRO A 67 -1.62 -8.31 2.31
C PRO A 67 -0.58 -8.75 1.28
N THR A 68 0.31 -7.84 0.88
CA THR A 68 1.34 -8.17 -0.11
C THR A 68 2.35 -9.18 0.42
N SER A 69 2.50 -9.31 1.73
CA SER A 69 3.31 -10.38 2.33
C SER A 69 2.78 -11.78 1.97
N VAL A 70 1.45 -11.94 1.94
CA VAL A 70 0.80 -13.18 1.51
C VAL A 70 0.94 -13.37 0.01
N LEU A 71 0.75 -12.31 -0.76
CA LEU A 71 0.83 -12.35 -2.21
C LEU A 71 2.26 -12.65 -2.69
N ALA A 72 3.27 -12.15 -1.99
CA ALA A 72 4.66 -12.46 -2.31
C ALA A 72 4.92 -13.97 -2.30
N GLY A 73 4.27 -14.69 -1.38
CA GLY A 73 4.38 -16.15 -1.34
C GLY A 73 3.76 -16.85 -2.55
N ARG A 74 2.78 -16.22 -3.19
CA ARG A 74 2.12 -16.80 -4.38
C ARG A 74 2.99 -16.76 -5.63
N LEU A 75 4.02 -15.92 -5.66
CA LEU A 75 4.95 -15.86 -6.78
C LEU A 75 5.70 -17.18 -6.98
N ALA A 76 5.86 -17.97 -5.92
CA ALA A 76 6.49 -19.28 -6.02
C ALA A 76 5.70 -20.22 -6.93
N GLN A 77 4.36 -20.07 -6.98
CA GLN A 77 3.47 -20.91 -7.79
C GLN A 77 3.10 -20.26 -9.12
N ALA A 78 3.14 -18.94 -9.20
CA ALA A 78 2.76 -18.17 -10.38
C ALA A 78 3.71 -16.99 -10.59
N PRO A 79 4.98 -17.23 -10.97
CA PRO A 79 5.98 -16.18 -11.08
C PRO A 79 5.63 -15.06 -12.04
N GLN A 80 4.80 -15.34 -13.05
CA GLN A 80 4.40 -14.36 -14.05
C GLN A 80 3.52 -13.23 -13.47
N LEU A 81 2.99 -13.38 -12.26
CA LEU A 81 2.19 -12.33 -11.62
C LEU A 81 2.99 -11.05 -11.42
N LYS A 82 4.30 -11.15 -11.24
CA LYS A 82 5.17 -9.98 -11.06
C LYS A 82 5.19 -9.07 -12.29
N ASP A 83 4.83 -9.59 -13.46
CA ASP A 83 4.88 -8.85 -14.72
C ASP A 83 3.61 -8.03 -14.99
N ILE A 84 2.60 -8.11 -14.12
CA ILE A 84 1.39 -7.30 -14.25
C ILE A 84 1.74 -5.85 -13.94
N PRO A 85 1.46 -4.89 -14.87
CA PRO A 85 1.84 -3.49 -14.67
C PRO A 85 1.25 -2.90 -13.40
N GLY A 86 2.06 -2.09 -12.71
CA GLY A 86 1.62 -1.39 -11.50
C GLY A 86 1.66 -2.21 -10.23
N THR A 87 2.02 -3.50 -10.31
CA THR A 87 2.06 -4.36 -9.13
C THR A 87 3.45 -4.46 -8.54
N LEU A 88 3.50 -4.80 -7.25
CA LEU A 88 4.75 -5.09 -6.54
C LEU A 88 4.44 -6.09 -5.42
N PHE A 89 4.91 -7.32 -5.59
CA PHE A 89 4.64 -8.43 -4.67
C PHE A 89 5.70 -8.54 -3.59
N LEU A 90 5.84 -7.45 -2.80
CA LEU A 90 6.73 -7.39 -1.65
C LEU A 90 5.93 -6.98 -0.42
N ALA A 91 6.33 -7.45 0.76
CA ALA A 91 5.63 -7.12 2.00
C ALA A 91 5.56 -5.60 2.21
N GLY A 92 4.49 -5.13 2.81
CA GLY A 92 4.29 -3.71 3.12
C GLY A 92 2.94 -3.14 2.71
N GLY A 93 2.16 -3.84 1.89
CA GLY A 93 0.80 -3.44 1.53
C GLY A 93 -0.24 -4.27 2.25
N ALA A 94 -1.37 -3.67 2.59
CA ALA A 94 -2.46 -4.38 3.24
C ALA A 94 -3.81 -3.76 2.85
N PRO A 95 -4.86 -4.57 2.66
CA PRO A 95 -6.19 -4.04 2.44
C PRO A 95 -6.78 -3.51 3.73
N VAL A 96 -7.63 -2.49 3.62
CA VAL A 96 -8.45 -1.99 4.72
C VAL A 96 -9.89 -2.31 4.34
N THR A 97 -10.60 -3.01 5.21
CA THR A 97 -11.96 -3.44 4.92
C THR A 97 -12.95 -2.81 5.90
N ALA A 98 -14.15 -2.51 5.40
CA ALA A 98 -15.27 -2.09 6.21
C ALA A 98 -16.44 -2.99 5.87
N LYS A 99 -16.99 -3.69 6.88
CA LYS A 99 -18.09 -4.66 6.67
C LYS A 99 -17.75 -5.70 5.60
N GLY A 100 -16.48 -6.15 5.55
CA GLY A 100 -16.02 -7.15 4.61
C GLY A 100 -15.66 -6.64 3.22
N ALA A 101 -15.74 -5.34 2.95
CA ALA A 101 -15.37 -4.73 1.68
C ALA A 101 -14.08 -3.92 1.82
N PRO A 102 -13.16 -4.00 0.83
CA PRO A 102 -11.91 -3.23 0.88
C PRO A 102 -12.13 -1.73 0.76
#